data_3cf07e6d855e136f9bc17738a522c993
#
_entry.id   3cf07e6d855e136f9bc17738a522c993
#
_cell.length_a   1.000
_cell.length_b   1.000
_cell.length_c   1.000
_cell.angle_alpha   90.00
_cell.angle_beta   90.00
_cell.angle_gamma   90.00
#
_symmetry.space_group_name_H-M   'P 1'
#
loop_
_entity.id
_entity.type
_entity.pdbx_description
1 polymer ?
#
loop_
_entity_poly.entity_id
_entity_poly.type
_entity_poly.pdbx_seq_one_letter_code
_entity_poly.pdbx_strand_id
1 'polypeptide(L)'
;MSKIDDYRQALTAVSDWDAYLLVNSNLPGPRGNLELAHAAADLADAPLLHRYRQIDARQAPVNTPHEFFAFVGVLGLGRLISEGAANLDDLRPFAADGRWRVREAVAMALQRVGMADLPGLLVALEDWARGTPWEQRAAAAGLCEPALLRRPDEVTAVLHLLDAITATIPAQTDRRADAFQALRKGLAYCWSVAIAANPTAGKPLLEKWLASADKDVRWIMRENLKKKRLERMDAAWVARCLLSEESDGL
;
A
#
# COMPACT_ATOMS: atom_id res chain seq x y z
N MET A 1 -23.98 -4.16 -13.52
CA MET A 1 -23.00 -3.08 -13.61
C MET A 1 -22.29 -2.97 -12.26
N SER A 2 -21.00 -2.73 -12.20
CA SER A 2 -20.31 -2.49 -10.93
C SER A 2 -20.57 -1.04 -10.46
N LYS A 3 -20.42 -0.77 -9.15
CA LYS A 3 -20.53 0.62 -8.65
C LYS A 3 -19.53 1.57 -9.34
N ILE A 4 -18.37 1.06 -9.76
CA ILE A 4 -17.39 1.86 -10.49
C ILE A 4 -17.95 2.26 -11.86
N ASP A 5 -18.64 1.35 -12.55
CA ASP A 5 -19.25 1.65 -13.86
C ASP A 5 -20.39 2.67 -13.72
N ASP A 6 -21.18 2.58 -12.65
CA ASP A 6 -22.23 3.57 -12.36
C ASP A 6 -21.62 4.97 -12.16
N TYR A 7 -20.49 5.07 -11.44
CA TYR A 7 -19.77 6.35 -11.28
C TYR A 7 -19.11 6.83 -12.57
N ARG A 8 -18.56 5.93 -13.41
CA ARG A 8 -18.04 6.32 -14.73
C ARG A 8 -19.13 6.94 -15.59
N GLN A 9 -20.32 6.34 -15.62
CA GLN A 9 -21.48 6.88 -16.35
C GLN A 9 -21.89 8.24 -15.78
N ALA A 10 -21.98 8.38 -14.47
CA ALA A 10 -22.32 9.65 -13.84
C ALA A 10 -21.31 10.75 -14.17
N LEU A 11 -20.01 10.46 -14.08
CA LEU A 11 -18.94 11.43 -14.37
C LEU A 11 -18.92 11.88 -15.83
N THR A 12 -19.35 11.06 -16.78
CA THR A 12 -19.49 11.47 -18.20
C THR A 12 -20.69 12.39 -18.42
N ALA A 13 -21.67 12.39 -17.53
CA ALA A 13 -22.90 13.19 -17.66
C ALA A 13 -22.83 14.52 -16.92
N VAL A 14 -21.95 14.67 -15.91
CA VAL A 14 -21.85 15.90 -15.12
C VAL A 14 -20.87 16.90 -15.76
N SER A 15 -21.23 18.19 -15.73
CA SER A 15 -20.38 19.26 -16.23
C SER A 15 -19.37 19.77 -15.19
N ASP A 16 -19.70 19.66 -13.89
CA ASP A 16 -18.87 20.10 -12.77
C ASP A 16 -18.43 18.88 -11.93
N TRP A 17 -17.22 18.39 -12.26
CA TRP A 17 -16.61 17.29 -11.55
C TRP A 17 -16.25 17.63 -10.10
N ASP A 18 -15.81 18.86 -9.85
CA ASP A 18 -15.39 19.27 -8.51
C ASP A 18 -16.58 19.21 -7.54
N ALA A 19 -17.69 19.81 -7.91
CA ALA A 19 -18.91 19.75 -7.10
C ALA A 19 -19.39 18.29 -6.90
N TYR A 20 -19.38 17.49 -7.95
CA TYR A 20 -19.79 16.10 -7.88
C TYR A 20 -18.91 15.25 -6.96
N LEU A 21 -17.59 15.38 -7.08
CA LEU A 21 -16.61 14.66 -6.25
C LEU A 21 -16.73 15.04 -4.77
N LEU A 22 -16.88 16.34 -4.46
CA LEU A 22 -17.04 16.81 -3.08
C LEU A 22 -18.28 16.22 -2.40
N VAL A 23 -19.43 16.28 -3.10
CA VAL A 23 -20.72 15.79 -2.55
C VAL A 23 -20.69 14.27 -2.34
N ASN A 24 -20.01 13.52 -3.24
CA ASN A 24 -20.02 12.06 -3.24
C ASN A 24 -18.72 11.44 -2.64
N SER A 25 -17.84 12.24 -2.06
CA SER A 25 -16.56 11.79 -1.50
C SER A 25 -16.67 10.83 -0.30
N ASN A 26 -17.81 10.80 0.38
CA ASN A 26 -18.03 10.20 1.71
C ASN A 26 -17.14 10.82 2.81
N LEU A 27 -16.62 12.03 2.59
CA LEU A 27 -15.86 12.78 3.58
C LEU A 27 -16.65 14.01 4.06
N PRO A 28 -16.56 14.35 5.36
CA PRO A 28 -15.81 13.67 6.41
C PRO A 28 -16.39 12.29 6.76
N GLY A 29 -15.50 11.31 7.01
CA GLY A 29 -15.93 9.94 7.30
C GLY A 29 -14.75 8.98 7.47
N PRO A 30 -15.00 7.76 7.94
CA PRO A 30 -13.92 6.79 8.17
C PRO A 30 -13.29 6.28 6.86
N ARG A 31 -14.07 6.26 5.78
CA ARG A 31 -13.64 5.78 4.46
C ARG A 31 -14.12 6.72 3.37
N GLY A 32 -13.19 7.17 2.51
CA GLY A 32 -13.56 7.85 1.27
C GLY A 32 -14.26 6.90 0.28
N ASN A 33 -14.93 7.46 -0.70
CA ASN A 33 -15.63 6.71 -1.74
C ASN A 33 -14.61 6.15 -2.75
N LEU A 34 -14.09 4.95 -2.50
CA LEU A 34 -13.05 4.35 -3.33
C LEU A 34 -13.55 4.04 -4.75
N GLU A 35 -14.78 3.61 -4.88
CA GLU A 35 -15.40 3.30 -6.17
C GLU A 35 -15.47 4.54 -7.08
N LEU A 36 -15.86 5.68 -6.50
CA LEU A 36 -15.84 6.97 -7.19
C LEU A 36 -14.41 7.42 -7.50
N ALA A 37 -13.48 7.24 -6.57
CA ALA A 37 -12.07 7.59 -6.78
C ALA A 37 -11.46 6.83 -7.95
N HIS A 38 -11.71 5.53 -8.04
CA HIS A 38 -11.27 4.72 -9.18
C HIS A 38 -11.88 5.19 -10.49
N ALA A 39 -13.21 5.43 -10.52
CA ALA A 39 -13.88 5.94 -11.71
C ALA A 39 -13.32 7.28 -12.17
N ALA A 40 -13.09 8.21 -11.23
CA ALA A 40 -12.54 9.52 -11.53
C ALA A 40 -11.07 9.43 -12.00
N ALA A 41 -10.25 8.61 -11.36
CA ALA A 41 -8.86 8.38 -11.76
C ALA A 41 -8.73 7.75 -13.16
N ASP A 42 -9.73 6.95 -13.57
CA ASP A 42 -9.76 6.33 -14.91
C ASP A 42 -10.15 7.32 -16.01
N LEU A 43 -11.05 8.26 -15.74
CA LEU A 43 -11.65 9.14 -16.74
C LEU A 43 -11.02 10.52 -16.80
N ALA A 44 -10.45 11.02 -15.69
CA ALA A 44 -9.84 12.34 -15.63
C ALA A 44 -8.67 12.47 -16.61
N ASP A 45 -8.60 13.61 -17.31
CA ASP A 45 -7.42 13.92 -18.13
C ASP A 45 -6.19 14.26 -17.27
N ALA A 46 -5.01 14.29 -17.90
CA ALA A 46 -3.77 14.55 -17.20
C ALA A 46 -3.72 15.96 -16.55
N PRO A 47 -4.22 17.04 -17.18
CA PRO A 47 -4.34 18.36 -16.54
C PRO A 47 -5.18 18.35 -15.27
N LEU A 48 -6.34 17.67 -15.27
CA LEU A 48 -7.21 17.59 -14.10
C LEU A 48 -6.55 16.82 -12.96
N LEU A 49 -5.95 15.66 -13.24
CA LEU A 49 -5.19 14.90 -12.27
C LEU A 49 -4.00 15.70 -11.70
N HIS A 50 -3.33 16.45 -12.55
CA HIS A 50 -2.24 17.34 -12.12
C HIS A 50 -2.76 18.42 -11.15
N ARG A 51 -3.85 19.09 -11.48
CA ARG A 51 -4.50 20.10 -10.61
C ARG A 51 -4.87 19.51 -9.25
N TYR A 52 -5.47 18.33 -9.23
CA TYR A 52 -5.90 17.67 -7.99
C TYR A 52 -4.73 17.27 -7.07
N ARG A 53 -3.65 16.73 -7.61
CA ARG A 53 -2.49 16.35 -6.81
C ARG A 53 -1.70 17.53 -6.25
N GLN A 54 -1.88 18.75 -6.80
CA GLN A 54 -1.26 19.98 -6.27
C GLN A 54 -1.98 20.53 -5.03
N ILE A 55 -3.18 20.05 -4.72
CA ILE A 55 -3.95 20.51 -3.57
C ILE A 55 -3.28 20.01 -2.29
N ASP A 56 -2.62 20.91 -1.57
CA ASP A 56 -1.86 20.60 -0.37
C ASP A 56 -2.74 20.40 0.88
N ALA A 57 -2.12 20.03 2.01
CA ALA A 57 -2.84 19.79 3.26
C ALA A 57 -3.42 21.08 3.91
N ARG A 58 -3.02 22.27 3.50
CA ARG A 58 -3.61 23.53 3.96
C ARG A 58 -4.92 23.80 3.23
N GLN A 59 -4.93 23.54 1.91
CA GLN A 59 -6.12 23.66 1.08
C GLN A 59 -7.13 22.56 1.32
N ALA A 60 -6.66 21.36 1.62
CA ALA A 60 -7.45 20.16 1.85
C ALA A 60 -6.98 19.42 3.13
N PRO A 61 -7.37 19.88 4.31
CA PRO A 61 -7.04 19.21 5.57
C PRO A 61 -7.56 17.77 5.63
N VAL A 62 -6.94 16.95 6.48
CA VAL A 62 -7.35 15.56 6.74
C VAL A 62 -8.83 15.49 7.05
N ASN A 63 -9.50 14.53 6.46
CA ASN A 63 -10.92 14.22 6.67
C ASN A 63 -11.89 15.32 6.25
N THR A 64 -11.49 16.18 5.29
CA THR A 64 -12.40 17.10 4.61
C THR A 64 -12.76 16.57 3.22
N PRO A 65 -13.92 16.95 2.63
CA PRO A 65 -14.27 16.57 1.26
C PRO A 65 -13.18 16.93 0.24
N HIS A 66 -12.46 18.04 0.44
CA HIS A 66 -11.41 18.50 -0.45
C HIS A 66 -10.18 17.56 -0.48
N GLU A 67 -9.91 16.80 0.62
CA GLU A 67 -8.86 15.77 0.63
C GLU A 67 -9.07 14.75 -0.50
N PHE A 68 -10.31 14.55 -0.92
CA PHE A 68 -10.65 13.60 -1.97
C PHE A 68 -10.04 13.95 -3.32
N PHE A 69 -9.87 15.22 -3.63
CA PHE A 69 -9.17 15.66 -4.85
C PHE A 69 -7.72 15.18 -4.88
N ALA A 70 -6.96 15.45 -3.81
CA ALA A 70 -5.59 14.98 -3.72
C ALA A 70 -5.50 13.46 -3.81
N PHE A 71 -6.43 12.74 -3.17
CA PHE A 71 -6.53 11.28 -3.26
C PHE A 71 -6.73 10.83 -4.72
N VAL A 72 -7.70 11.38 -5.44
CA VAL A 72 -7.97 11.07 -6.85
C VAL A 72 -6.77 11.41 -7.74
N GLY A 73 -6.17 12.59 -7.55
CA GLY A 73 -5.02 13.03 -8.33
C GLY A 73 -3.82 12.10 -8.21
N VAL A 74 -3.51 11.65 -6.99
CA VAL A 74 -2.41 10.69 -6.74
C VAL A 74 -2.77 9.28 -7.23
N LEU A 75 -4.00 8.82 -7.02
CA LEU A 75 -4.45 7.53 -7.54
C LEU A 75 -4.39 7.48 -9.08
N GLY A 76 -4.72 8.60 -9.74
CA GLY A 76 -4.68 8.74 -11.20
C GLY A 76 -3.26 8.70 -11.77
N LEU A 77 -2.23 9.06 -10.99
CA LEU A 77 -0.84 8.88 -11.42
C LEU A 77 -0.52 7.44 -11.79
N GLY A 78 -1.09 6.46 -11.08
CA GLY A 78 -0.87 5.05 -11.40
C GLY A 78 -1.28 4.70 -12.83
N ARG A 79 -2.38 5.30 -13.35
CA ARG A 79 -2.79 5.14 -14.74
C ARG A 79 -1.82 5.85 -15.70
N LEU A 80 -1.48 7.12 -15.41
CA LEU A 80 -0.57 7.88 -16.27
C LEU A 80 0.81 7.23 -16.37
N ILE A 81 1.31 6.63 -15.28
CA ILE A 81 2.57 5.88 -15.28
C ILE A 81 2.45 4.64 -16.16
N SER A 82 1.36 3.87 -16.03
CA SER A 82 1.13 2.69 -16.87
C SER A 82 0.96 3.00 -18.35
N GLU A 83 0.51 4.22 -18.69
CA GLU A 83 0.39 4.73 -20.05
C GLU A 83 1.70 5.37 -20.58
N GLY A 84 2.76 5.44 -19.77
CA GLY A 84 4.02 6.10 -20.12
C GLY A 84 3.94 7.64 -20.14
N ALA A 85 2.88 8.22 -19.57
CA ALA A 85 2.64 9.67 -19.52
C ALA A 85 3.15 10.34 -18.21
N ALA A 86 3.66 9.55 -17.27
CA ALA A 86 4.28 10.01 -16.02
C ALA A 86 5.36 9.02 -15.56
N ASN A 87 6.21 9.42 -14.60
CA ASN A 87 7.25 8.57 -14.04
C ASN A 87 6.84 8.03 -12.67
N LEU A 88 7.38 6.87 -12.28
CA LEU A 88 7.12 6.28 -10.97
C LEU A 88 7.56 7.21 -9.82
N ASP A 89 8.66 7.94 -10.02
CA ASP A 89 9.20 8.88 -9.04
C ASP A 89 8.28 10.08 -8.78
N ASP A 90 7.32 10.36 -9.65
CA ASP A 90 6.28 11.37 -9.40
C ASP A 90 5.37 11.02 -8.21
N LEU A 91 5.36 9.75 -7.76
CA LEU A 91 4.65 9.29 -6.57
C LEU A 91 5.41 9.52 -5.25
N ARG A 92 6.76 9.63 -5.30
CA ARG A 92 7.59 9.70 -4.08
C ARG A 92 7.21 10.82 -3.11
N PRO A 93 6.95 12.06 -3.55
CA PRO A 93 6.58 13.14 -2.64
C PRO A 93 5.32 12.84 -1.83
N PHE A 94 4.39 12.08 -2.41
CA PHE A 94 3.11 11.75 -1.78
C PHE A 94 3.22 10.57 -0.80
N ALA A 95 4.28 9.78 -0.87
CA ALA A 95 4.53 8.71 0.09
C ALA A 95 4.71 9.24 1.52
N ALA A 96 5.20 10.48 1.68
CA ALA A 96 5.39 11.17 2.95
C ALA A 96 4.31 12.23 3.25
N ASP A 97 3.21 12.31 2.49
CA ASP A 97 2.13 13.28 2.74
C ASP A 97 1.58 13.15 4.16
N GLY A 98 1.31 14.26 4.82
CA GLY A 98 0.74 14.28 6.17
C GLY A 98 -0.65 13.62 6.24
N ARG A 99 -1.38 13.59 5.13
CA ARG A 99 -2.71 12.98 5.00
C ARG A 99 -2.58 11.49 4.73
N TRP A 100 -3.05 10.65 5.63
CA TRP A 100 -2.91 9.20 5.50
C TRP A 100 -3.62 8.64 4.25
N ARG A 101 -4.73 9.26 3.80
CA ARG A 101 -5.42 8.83 2.58
C ARG A 101 -4.60 9.08 1.32
N VAL A 102 -3.85 10.18 1.28
CA VAL A 102 -2.94 10.45 0.15
C VAL A 102 -1.83 9.40 0.10
N ARG A 103 -1.29 8.98 1.26
CA ARG A 103 -0.34 7.86 1.33
C ARG A 103 -0.95 6.52 0.90
N GLU A 104 -2.24 6.29 1.18
CA GLU A 104 -2.97 5.12 0.65
C GLU A 104 -3.13 5.20 -0.87
N ALA A 105 -3.43 6.40 -1.41
CA ALA A 105 -3.51 6.58 -2.85
C ALA A 105 -2.20 6.23 -3.57
N VAL A 106 -1.03 6.48 -2.95
CA VAL A 106 0.27 6.02 -3.49
C VAL A 106 0.31 4.50 -3.60
N ALA A 107 -0.05 3.78 -2.55
CA ALA A 107 -0.07 2.30 -2.61
C ALA A 107 -1.03 1.79 -3.70
N MET A 108 -2.22 2.40 -3.81
CA MET A 108 -3.19 2.05 -4.85
C MET A 108 -2.73 2.43 -6.26
N ALA A 109 -1.97 3.52 -6.42
CA ALA A 109 -1.34 3.88 -7.68
C ALA A 109 -0.27 2.85 -8.09
N LEU A 110 0.59 2.44 -7.15
CA LEU A 110 1.57 1.36 -7.36
C LEU A 110 0.88 0.04 -7.74
N GLN A 111 -0.25 -0.29 -7.12
CA GLN A 111 -1.06 -1.46 -7.50
C GLN A 111 -1.52 -1.38 -8.95
N ARG A 112 -1.96 -0.21 -9.43
CA ARG A 112 -2.34 -0.01 -10.83
C ARG A 112 -1.16 -0.24 -11.78
N VAL A 113 0.01 0.29 -11.44
CA VAL A 113 1.24 0.05 -12.22
C VAL A 113 1.59 -1.44 -12.23
N GLY A 114 1.53 -2.11 -11.08
CA GLY A 114 1.80 -3.54 -10.97
C GLY A 114 0.80 -4.43 -11.72
N MET A 115 -0.47 -4.00 -11.86
CA MET A 115 -1.45 -4.71 -12.69
C MET A 115 -1.09 -4.64 -14.19
N ALA A 116 -0.40 -3.61 -14.64
CA ALA A 116 0.07 -3.46 -16.00
C ALA A 116 1.44 -4.15 -16.22
N ASP A 117 2.38 -3.95 -15.29
CA ASP A 117 3.74 -4.51 -15.37
C ASP A 117 4.31 -4.73 -13.96
N LEU A 118 4.03 -5.87 -13.34
CA LEU A 118 4.57 -6.22 -12.03
C LEU A 118 6.11 -6.44 -12.04
N PRO A 119 6.70 -7.12 -13.02
CA PRO A 119 8.15 -7.26 -13.09
C PRO A 119 8.89 -5.91 -13.15
N GLY A 120 8.45 -4.99 -14.00
CA GLY A 120 9.02 -3.65 -14.09
C GLY A 120 8.85 -2.85 -12.80
N LEU A 121 7.68 -2.94 -12.17
CA LEU A 121 7.44 -2.31 -10.87
C LEU A 121 8.37 -2.86 -9.78
N LEU A 122 8.59 -4.17 -9.72
CA LEU A 122 9.49 -4.80 -8.73
C LEU A 122 10.91 -4.23 -8.83
N VAL A 123 11.44 -4.13 -10.04
CA VAL A 123 12.77 -3.53 -10.28
C VAL A 123 12.82 -2.08 -9.82
N ALA A 124 11.82 -1.28 -10.17
CA ALA A 124 11.76 0.13 -9.78
C ALA A 124 11.62 0.34 -8.26
N LEU A 125 10.94 -0.56 -7.56
CA LEU A 125 10.73 -0.49 -6.11
C LEU A 125 11.93 -1.00 -5.27
N GLU A 126 12.97 -1.58 -5.88
CA GLU A 126 14.21 -1.89 -5.17
C GLU A 126 14.85 -0.64 -4.55
N ASP A 127 14.79 0.50 -5.25
CA ASP A 127 15.30 1.76 -4.74
C ASP A 127 14.42 2.30 -3.59
N TRP A 128 13.11 2.19 -3.70
CA TRP A 128 12.19 2.55 -2.62
C TRP A 128 12.37 1.68 -1.37
N ALA A 129 12.73 0.41 -1.55
CA ALA A 129 13.02 -0.50 -0.44
C ALA A 129 14.26 -0.08 0.37
N ARG A 130 15.19 0.66 -0.23
CA ARG A 130 16.38 1.26 0.40
C ARG A 130 16.16 2.69 0.87
N GLY A 131 15.03 3.28 0.51
CA GLY A 131 14.68 4.67 0.79
C GLY A 131 14.21 4.91 2.24
N THR A 132 13.44 5.97 2.40
CA THR A 132 12.85 6.35 3.69
C THR A 132 11.81 5.33 4.17
N PRO A 133 11.49 5.29 5.47
CA PRO A 133 10.41 4.42 5.96
C PRO A 133 9.04 4.67 5.30
N TRP A 134 8.79 5.89 4.80
CA TRP A 134 7.58 6.19 4.03
C TRP A 134 7.58 5.49 2.66
N GLU A 135 8.69 5.53 1.95
CA GLU A 135 8.85 4.85 0.65
C GLU A 135 8.80 3.33 0.82
N GLN A 136 9.49 2.80 1.83
CA GLN A 136 9.44 1.39 2.20
C GLN A 136 8.00 0.92 2.49
N ARG A 137 7.24 1.73 3.24
CA ARG A 137 5.83 1.45 3.53
C ARG A 137 4.98 1.46 2.26
N ALA A 138 5.20 2.43 1.37
CA ALA A 138 4.46 2.52 0.12
C ALA A 138 4.75 1.33 -0.80
N ALA A 139 6.04 0.94 -0.95
CA ALA A 139 6.45 -0.23 -1.71
C ALA A 139 5.81 -1.52 -1.16
N ALA A 140 5.91 -1.75 0.15
CA ALA A 140 5.31 -2.93 0.77
C ALA A 140 3.78 -2.98 0.57
N ALA A 141 3.07 -1.86 0.79
CA ALA A 141 1.61 -1.81 0.66
C ALA A 141 1.15 -1.89 -0.81
N GLY A 142 1.92 -1.33 -1.74
CA GLY A 142 1.63 -1.41 -3.17
C GLY A 142 1.75 -2.83 -3.72
N LEU A 143 2.79 -3.56 -3.30
CA LEU A 143 3.03 -4.93 -3.78
C LEU A 143 2.14 -5.99 -3.09
N CYS A 144 1.72 -5.75 -1.85
CA CYS A 144 0.94 -6.74 -1.08
C CYS A 144 -0.56 -6.64 -1.33
N GLU A 145 -0.95 -6.63 -2.61
CA GLU A 145 -2.32 -6.72 -3.08
C GLU A 145 -2.59 -8.12 -3.65
N PRO A 146 -3.58 -8.89 -3.15
CA PRO A 146 -3.83 -10.25 -3.63
C PRO A 146 -4.03 -10.38 -5.13
N ALA A 147 -4.56 -9.32 -5.78
CA ALA A 147 -4.76 -9.32 -7.23
C ALA A 147 -3.46 -9.36 -8.03
N LEU A 148 -2.34 -8.88 -7.46
CA LEU A 148 -1.00 -8.91 -8.06
C LEU A 148 -0.30 -10.25 -7.81
N LEU A 149 -0.57 -10.90 -6.68
CA LEU A 149 0.20 -12.05 -6.19
C LEU A 149 -0.34 -13.37 -6.72
N ARG A 150 -0.31 -13.56 -8.05
CA ARG A 150 -0.87 -14.74 -8.73
C ARG A 150 0.18 -15.74 -9.21
N ARG A 151 1.40 -15.28 -9.49
CA ARG A 151 2.47 -16.11 -10.02
C ARG A 151 3.52 -16.35 -8.94
N PRO A 152 3.89 -17.61 -8.65
CA PRO A 152 4.80 -17.95 -7.55
C PRO A 152 6.18 -17.29 -7.65
N ASP A 153 6.70 -17.09 -8.86
CA ASP A 153 7.97 -16.41 -9.12
C ASP A 153 7.91 -14.91 -8.73
N GLU A 154 6.84 -14.22 -9.13
CA GLU A 154 6.59 -12.82 -8.78
C GLU A 154 6.37 -12.66 -7.27
N VAL A 155 5.60 -13.56 -6.64
CA VAL A 155 5.40 -13.55 -5.18
C VAL A 155 6.73 -13.76 -4.44
N THR A 156 7.61 -14.62 -4.97
CA THR A 156 8.95 -14.83 -4.39
C THR A 156 9.77 -13.53 -4.45
N ALA A 157 9.72 -12.78 -5.56
CA ALA A 157 10.38 -11.49 -5.67
C ALA A 157 9.80 -10.45 -4.69
N VAL A 158 8.47 -10.42 -4.50
CA VAL A 158 7.82 -9.58 -3.48
C VAL A 158 8.29 -9.96 -2.07
N LEU A 159 8.38 -11.25 -1.75
CA LEU A 159 8.88 -11.72 -0.46
C LEU A 159 10.34 -11.29 -0.22
N HIS A 160 11.21 -11.34 -1.24
CA HIS A 160 12.59 -10.86 -1.14
C HIS A 160 12.65 -9.34 -0.90
N LEU A 161 11.76 -8.56 -1.51
CA LEU A 161 11.69 -7.12 -1.27
C LEU A 161 11.20 -6.83 0.15
N LEU A 162 10.21 -7.56 0.66
CA LEU A 162 9.79 -7.47 2.07
C LEU A 162 10.92 -7.88 3.03
N ASP A 163 11.71 -8.90 2.68
CA ASP A 163 12.88 -9.33 3.44
C ASP A 163 13.93 -8.21 3.53
N ALA A 164 14.25 -7.58 2.39
CA ALA A 164 15.17 -6.45 2.32
C ALA A 164 14.68 -5.25 3.14
N ILE A 165 13.40 -4.88 3.06
CA ILE A 165 12.81 -3.81 3.86
C ILE A 165 12.89 -4.17 5.36
N THR A 166 12.53 -5.40 5.74
CA THR A 166 12.54 -5.84 7.13
C THR A 166 13.95 -5.81 7.72
N ALA A 167 14.98 -6.13 6.92
CA ALA A 167 16.39 -6.05 7.30
C ALA A 167 16.84 -4.62 7.68
N THR A 168 16.15 -3.58 7.25
CA THR A 168 16.47 -2.19 7.62
C THR A 168 15.95 -1.79 9.00
N ILE A 169 14.98 -2.53 9.56
CA ILE A 169 14.34 -2.19 10.85
C ILE A 169 15.31 -2.06 12.01
N PRO A 170 16.30 -2.99 12.21
CA PRO A 170 17.23 -2.89 13.32
C PRO A 170 18.08 -1.60 13.31
N ALA A 171 18.36 -1.05 12.14
CA ALA A 171 19.15 0.17 11.97
C ALA A 171 18.35 1.47 12.19
N GLN A 172 17.03 1.39 12.32
CA GLN A 172 16.19 2.58 12.56
C GLN A 172 16.42 3.14 13.96
N THR A 173 16.84 4.38 14.04
CA THR A 173 17.19 5.04 15.31
C THR A 173 15.99 5.69 16.00
N ASP A 174 15.11 6.37 15.24
CA ASP A 174 13.89 6.99 15.77
C ASP A 174 12.66 6.06 15.57
N ARG A 175 12.47 5.18 16.56
CA ARG A 175 11.34 4.23 16.59
C ARG A 175 10.00 4.88 16.93
N ARG A 176 9.98 6.17 17.31
CA ARG A 176 8.76 6.92 17.63
C ARG A 176 8.28 7.77 16.46
N ALA A 177 9.13 8.02 15.47
CA ALA A 177 8.75 8.77 14.28
C ALA A 177 7.54 8.16 13.58
N ASP A 178 6.63 8.99 13.11
CA ASP A 178 5.41 8.56 12.38
C ASP A 178 5.74 7.69 11.17
N ALA A 179 6.84 8.00 10.49
CA ALA A 179 7.32 7.24 9.34
C ALA A 179 7.65 5.78 9.72
N PHE A 180 8.43 5.58 10.81
CA PHE A 180 8.73 4.25 11.32
C PHE A 180 7.48 3.51 11.78
N GLN A 181 6.60 4.18 12.52
CA GLN A 181 5.35 3.58 13.00
C GLN A 181 4.44 3.16 11.85
N ALA A 182 4.38 3.93 10.77
CA ALA A 182 3.61 3.59 9.58
C ALA A 182 4.21 2.39 8.84
N LEU A 183 5.54 2.34 8.65
CA LEU A 183 6.24 1.20 8.07
C LEU A 183 6.01 -0.07 8.90
N ARG A 184 6.26 -0.01 10.21
CA ARG A 184 6.07 -1.11 11.14
C ARG A 184 4.67 -1.71 11.07
N LYS A 185 3.63 -0.85 11.07
CA LYS A 185 2.23 -1.28 10.92
C LYS A 185 1.93 -1.85 9.53
N GLY A 186 2.50 -1.28 8.48
CA GLY A 186 2.37 -1.78 7.11
C GLY A 186 2.94 -3.19 6.98
N LEU A 187 4.17 -3.41 7.42
CA LEU A 187 4.82 -4.72 7.39
C LEU A 187 4.06 -5.75 8.26
N ALA A 188 3.43 -5.33 9.36
CA ALA A 188 2.60 -6.19 10.23
C ALA A 188 1.30 -6.69 9.55
N TYR A 189 1.08 -6.33 8.30
CA TYR A 189 -0.01 -6.83 7.45
C TYR A 189 0.52 -7.44 6.15
N CYS A 190 1.49 -6.79 5.50
CA CYS A 190 1.97 -7.15 4.17
C CYS A 190 2.54 -8.56 4.08
N TRP A 191 3.35 -8.97 5.05
CA TRP A 191 3.92 -10.32 5.10
C TRP A 191 2.85 -11.41 5.01
N SER A 192 1.74 -11.27 5.73
CA SER A 192 0.68 -12.27 5.68
C SER A 192 0.03 -12.42 4.32
N VAL A 193 -0.02 -11.33 3.52
CA VAL A 193 -0.57 -11.37 2.16
C VAL A 193 0.35 -12.15 1.24
N ALA A 194 1.64 -11.83 1.24
CA ALA A 194 2.64 -12.49 0.39
C ALA A 194 2.85 -13.96 0.77
N ILE A 195 2.92 -14.28 2.09
CA ILE A 195 3.06 -15.67 2.57
C ILE A 195 1.87 -16.51 2.16
N ALA A 196 0.63 -15.99 2.29
CA ALA A 196 -0.56 -16.74 1.90
C ALA A 196 -0.59 -17.02 0.39
N ALA A 197 0.02 -16.18 -0.44
CA ALA A 197 0.13 -16.36 -1.88
C ALA A 197 1.23 -17.37 -2.28
N ASN A 198 2.34 -17.44 -1.55
CA ASN A 198 3.40 -18.45 -1.73
C ASN A 198 3.93 -18.96 -0.38
N PRO A 199 3.23 -19.94 0.26
CA PRO A 199 3.61 -20.46 1.57
C PRO A 199 4.99 -21.13 1.60
N THR A 200 5.39 -21.78 0.51
CA THR A 200 6.67 -22.48 0.43
C THR A 200 7.85 -21.53 0.56
N ALA A 201 7.81 -20.39 -0.11
CA ALA A 201 8.85 -19.37 -0.03
C ALA A 201 8.71 -18.48 1.22
N GLY A 202 7.47 -18.21 1.65
CA GLY A 202 7.23 -17.21 2.69
C GLY A 202 7.38 -17.70 4.13
N LYS A 203 7.03 -18.96 4.43
CA LYS A 203 7.15 -19.51 5.79
C LYS A 203 8.58 -19.47 6.35
N PRO A 204 9.62 -19.93 5.61
CA PRO A 204 10.99 -19.85 6.11
C PRO A 204 11.46 -18.43 6.42
N LEU A 205 11.03 -17.45 5.62
CA LEU A 205 11.37 -16.04 5.85
C LEU A 205 10.71 -15.48 7.11
N LEU A 206 9.44 -15.82 7.36
CA LEU A 206 8.76 -15.41 8.58
C LEU A 206 9.43 -16.05 9.82
N GLU A 207 9.76 -17.33 9.77
CA GLU A 207 10.45 -18.05 10.85
C GLU A 207 11.83 -17.42 11.13
N LYS A 208 12.61 -17.10 10.09
CA LYS A 208 13.87 -16.34 10.21
C LYS A 208 13.68 -15.05 11.02
N TRP A 209 12.65 -14.27 10.72
CA TRP A 209 12.42 -12.98 11.37
C TRP A 209 11.76 -13.09 12.75
N LEU A 210 11.06 -14.17 13.05
CA LEU A 210 10.61 -14.46 14.42
C LEU A 210 11.80 -14.65 15.37
N ALA A 211 12.89 -15.27 14.90
CA ALA A 211 14.13 -15.45 15.67
C ALA A 211 15.00 -14.19 15.77
N SER A 212 14.55 -13.04 15.23
CA SER A 212 15.31 -11.78 15.29
C SER A 212 15.50 -11.28 16.72
N ALA A 213 16.68 -10.73 17.02
CA ALA A 213 16.93 -10.04 18.30
C ALA A 213 16.12 -8.71 18.41
N ASP A 214 15.69 -8.13 17.28
CA ASP A 214 14.98 -6.85 17.27
C ASP A 214 13.50 -7.04 17.66
N LYS A 215 13.05 -6.34 18.70
CA LYS A 215 11.68 -6.45 19.23
C LYS A 215 10.59 -6.01 18.25
N ASP A 216 10.88 -5.00 17.39
CA ASP A 216 9.89 -4.50 16.44
C ASP A 216 9.76 -5.47 15.26
N VAL A 217 10.84 -6.13 14.84
CA VAL A 217 10.81 -7.20 13.85
C VAL A 217 9.98 -8.38 14.35
N ARG A 218 10.23 -8.87 15.58
CA ARG A 218 9.40 -9.94 16.17
C ARG A 218 7.94 -9.52 16.28
N TRP A 219 7.67 -8.29 16.71
CA TRP A 219 6.30 -7.80 16.78
C TRP A 219 5.61 -7.79 15.40
N ILE A 220 6.31 -7.36 14.34
CA ILE A 220 5.79 -7.40 12.97
C ILE A 220 5.37 -8.83 12.60
N MET A 221 6.21 -9.82 12.85
CA MET A 221 5.92 -11.21 12.49
C MET A 221 4.77 -11.79 13.30
N ARG A 222 4.72 -11.52 14.61
CA ARG A 222 3.59 -11.92 15.47
C ARG A 222 2.26 -11.34 15.02
N GLU A 223 2.23 -10.06 14.61
CA GLU A 223 1.01 -9.44 14.09
C GLU A 223 0.55 -10.06 12.77
N ASN A 224 1.46 -10.54 11.93
CA ASN A 224 1.11 -11.29 10.74
C ASN A 224 0.53 -12.68 11.07
N LEU A 225 1.09 -13.40 12.04
CA LEU A 225 0.56 -14.70 12.48
C LEU A 225 -0.88 -14.64 12.98
N LYS A 226 -1.33 -13.49 13.51
CA LYS A 226 -2.73 -13.27 13.93
C LYS A 226 -3.72 -13.09 12.77
N LYS A 227 -3.25 -13.02 11.52
CA LYS A 227 -4.15 -12.78 10.38
C LYS A 227 -4.85 -14.09 9.96
N LYS A 228 -6.17 -14.06 9.91
CA LYS A 228 -7.02 -15.21 9.54
C LYS A 228 -6.59 -15.88 8.22
N ARG A 229 -5.93 -15.15 7.31
CA ARG A 229 -5.44 -15.72 6.05
C ARG A 229 -4.33 -16.74 6.27
N LEU A 230 -3.43 -16.53 7.24
CA LEU A 230 -2.39 -17.50 7.58
C LEU A 230 -2.96 -18.70 8.35
N GLU A 231 -3.89 -18.46 9.27
CA GLU A 231 -4.62 -19.52 9.95
C GLU A 231 -5.36 -20.44 8.97
N ARG A 232 -6.06 -19.84 7.98
CA ARG A 232 -6.74 -20.61 6.92
C ARG A 232 -5.78 -21.37 6.01
N MET A 233 -4.60 -20.81 5.79
CA MET A 233 -3.56 -21.43 4.95
C MET A 233 -2.93 -22.65 5.66
N ASP A 234 -2.53 -22.52 6.93
CA ASP A 234 -1.91 -23.60 7.74
C ASP A 234 -1.97 -23.26 9.23
N ALA A 235 -3.09 -23.64 9.88
CA ALA A 235 -3.31 -23.41 11.31
C ALA A 235 -2.27 -24.11 12.20
N ALA A 236 -1.82 -25.31 11.79
CA ALA A 236 -0.83 -26.08 12.56
C ALA A 236 0.55 -25.38 12.55
N TRP A 237 0.95 -24.84 11.41
CA TRP A 237 2.16 -24.05 11.30
C TRP A 237 2.09 -22.76 12.14
N VAL A 238 0.98 -22.02 12.06
CA VAL A 238 0.77 -20.80 12.87
C VAL A 238 0.87 -21.13 14.36
N ALA A 239 0.23 -22.21 14.83
CA ALA A 239 0.29 -22.62 16.23
C ALA A 239 1.73 -22.96 16.66
N ARG A 240 2.50 -23.68 15.84
CA ARG A 240 3.92 -23.98 16.14
C ARG A 240 4.76 -22.72 16.28
N CYS A 241 4.61 -21.76 15.34
CA CYS A 241 5.34 -20.49 15.40
C CYS A 241 5.03 -19.67 16.65
N LEU A 242 3.79 -19.71 17.15
CA LEU A 242 3.40 -18.99 18.37
C LEU A 242 3.94 -19.68 19.65
N LEU A 243 3.99 -21.02 19.68
CA LEU A 243 4.50 -21.78 20.82
C LEU A 243 6.02 -21.70 20.99
N SER A 244 6.79 -21.69 19.89
CA SER A 244 8.24 -21.58 19.94
C SER A 244 8.73 -20.29 20.61
N GLU A 245 7.97 -19.23 20.55
CA GLU A 245 8.30 -17.95 21.16
C GLU A 245 8.01 -17.87 22.67
N GLU A 246 7.04 -18.62 23.18
CA GLU A 246 6.78 -18.69 24.63
C GLU A 246 7.92 -19.40 25.36
N SER A 247 8.65 -20.26 24.65
CA SER A 247 9.78 -21.00 25.21
C SER A 247 11.09 -20.18 25.27
N ASP A 248 11.27 -19.20 24.38
CA ASP A 248 12.45 -18.34 24.31
C ASP A 248 12.35 -17.07 25.20
N GLY A 249 11.19 -16.88 25.87
CA GLY A 249 10.91 -15.76 26.78
C GLY A 249 11.08 -16.05 28.28
N LEU A 250 11.53 -17.26 28.63
CA LEU A 250 11.87 -17.73 29.97
C LEU A 250 13.39 -17.81 30.12
#